data_948d882308c0129e7620fe50403bfe6b
#
_entry.id   948d882308c0129e7620fe50403bfe6b
#
_cell.length_a   1.000
_cell.length_b   1.000
_cell.length_c   1.000
_cell.angle_alpha   90.00
_cell.angle_beta   90.00
_cell.angle_gamma   90.00
#
_symmetry.space_group_name_H-M   'P 1'
#
loop_
_entity.id
_entity.type
_entity.pdbx_description
1 polymer ?
#
loop_
_entity_poly.entity_id
_entity_poly.type
_entity_poly.pdbx_seq_one_letter_code
_entity_poly.pdbx_strand_id
1 'polypeptide(L)'
;RESAADPFELVKQLLDPLLDSAPGSGSGSESDSVASCNHPFVGGVIGYFGYDLGRRCIPITPRATAVTALPDMRVGRYLWALEVDHLLQQSRLIFHRACPDDLKLTIIQRLQTPQSSSMARFSLKTPFKPTLSQSEYDAAIARIKHYIAAGDCYQTNFTQHFSATYSGDLWAAYLALRRQVASPYSAFWQWRDQALLCLSPERFVQSIGGVVETKPIKGTIVRGATPEEDHKNAQTLLNSAKDRAENLMIVDLLRNDLSKSCAAGSIAVPTLFALESFPNVHHLVSTVTGVLSDNASPIDLLRNCFPGGSITGAPKKRAMEIIEELEPVRRSAYCGSVGYISANQRMDSNITIRTVLADGDQLHCWGGGGIVADSQDECEYEESVNKIRAILKTLETFI
;
A
#
# COMPACT_ATOMS: atom_id res chain seq x y z
N ARG A 1 3.69 1.29 -22.80
CA ARG A 1 2.48 1.38 -23.64
C ARG A 1 1.30 1.70 -22.74
N GLU A 2 0.41 2.58 -23.20
CA GLU A 2 -0.85 2.88 -22.53
C GLU A 2 -1.95 1.97 -23.08
N SER A 3 -2.90 1.57 -22.24
CA SER A 3 -4.00 0.69 -22.63
C SER A 3 -5.24 0.98 -21.80
N ALA A 4 -6.42 0.87 -22.42
CA ALA A 4 -7.72 0.91 -21.77
C ALA A 4 -8.27 -0.51 -21.45
N ALA A 5 -7.53 -1.56 -21.77
CA ALA A 5 -7.90 -2.94 -21.50
C ALA A 5 -8.01 -3.21 -19.99
N ASP A 6 -8.56 -4.37 -19.61
CA ASP A 6 -8.62 -4.79 -18.20
C ASP A 6 -7.21 -4.81 -17.60
N PRO A 7 -6.97 -4.05 -16.52
CA PRO A 7 -5.63 -3.87 -15.96
C PRO A 7 -5.04 -5.18 -15.39
N PHE A 8 -5.86 -6.04 -14.84
CA PHE A 8 -5.39 -7.31 -14.27
C PHE A 8 -5.06 -8.32 -15.37
N GLU A 9 -5.79 -8.30 -16.48
CA GLU A 9 -5.42 -9.08 -17.67
C GLU A 9 -4.12 -8.58 -18.30
N LEU A 10 -3.84 -7.28 -18.30
CA LEU A 10 -2.56 -6.75 -18.73
C LEU A 10 -1.40 -7.24 -17.84
N VAL A 11 -1.62 -7.36 -16.52
CA VAL A 11 -0.62 -7.92 -15.60
C VAL A 11 -0.38 -9.40 -15.91
N LYS A 12 -1.45 -10.21 -16.17
CA LYS A 12 -1.32 -11.61 -16.60
C LYS A 12 -0.48 -11.71 -17.87
N GLN A 13 -0.81 -10.95 -18.91
CA GLN A 13 -0.06 -10.95 -20.17
C GLN A 13 1.43 -10.59 -20.01
N LEU A 14 1.80 -9.79 -19.01
CA LEU A 14 3.19 -9.48 -18.70
C LEU A 14 3.89 -10.61 -17.93
N LEU A 15 3.15 -11.34 -17.11
CA LEU A 15 3.68 -12.38 -16.23
C LEU A 15 3.73 -13.77 -16.93
N ASP A 16 2.72 -14.14 -17.71
CA ASP A 16 2.58 -15.47 -18.33
C ASP A 16 3.85 -15.94 -19.08
N PRO A 17 4.53 -15.10 -19.89
CA PRO A 17 5.75 -15.52 -20.56
C PRO A 17 6.91 -15.89 -19.62
N LEU A 18 6.83 -15.50 -18.33
CA LEU A 18 7.80 -15.84 -17.30
C LEU A 18 7.42 -17.13 -16.56
N LEU A 19 6.12 -17.44 -16.50
CA LEU A 19 5.62 -18.70 -15.91
C LEU A 19 5.86 -19.90 -16.82
N ASP A 20 5.56 -19.77 -18.10
CA ASP A 20 5.70 -20.83 -19.11
C ASP A 20 7.14 -21.32 -19.32
N SER A 21 8.07 -20.58 -18.78
CA SER A 21 9.45 -21.01 -18.74
C SER A 21 9.72 -22.05 -17.65
N ALA A 22 8.75 -22.77 -17.06
CA ALA A 22 9.01 -23.94 -16.20
C ALA A 22 9.71 -25.06 -16.99
N PRO A 23 10.68 -25.79 -16.43
CA PRO A 23 11.36 -26.85 -17.17
C PRO A 23 10.32 -27.86 -17.65
N GLY A 24 10.22 -27.98 -18.97
CA GLY A 24 9.48 -29.08 -19.58
C GLY A 24 10.00 -30.41 -19.01
N SER A 25 9.16 -31.43 -19.04
CA SER A 25 9.40 -32.80 -18.58
C SER A 25 10.61 -33.49 -19.24
N GLY A 26 11.77 -32.90 -19.14
CA GLY A 26 13.06 -33.47 -19.48
C GLY A 26 13.79 -33.78 -18.19
N SER A 27 14.30 -35.02 -18.09
CA SER A 27 15.04 -35.60 -16.95
C SER A 27 16.32 -34.81 -16.58
N GLY A 28 16.14 -33.64 -16.01
CA GLY A 28 17.20 -32.82 -15.40
C GLY A 28 16.93 -32.70 -13.91
N SER A 29 17.98 -32.79 -13.12
CA SER A 29 17.97 -32.80 -11.66
C SER A 29 16.98 -31.84 -11.01
N GLU A 30 16.24 -32.30 -10.01
CA GLU A 30 15.17 -31.60 -9.24
C GLU A 30 15.61 -30.28 -8.54
N SER A 31 16.86 -29.81 -8.73
CA SER A 31 17.43 -28.68 -8.00
C SER A 31 17.11 -27.29 -8.56
N ASP A 32 16.52 -27.17 -9.76
CA ASP A 32 16.41 -25.89 -10.48
C ASP A 32 14.97 -25.42 -10.84
N SER A 33 13.93 -25.95 -10.20
CA SER A 33 12.57 -25.46 -10.47
C SER A 33 12.37 -24.05 -9.86
N VAL A 34 11.90 -23.10 -10.66
CA VAL A 34 11.56 -21.73 -10.22
C VAL A 34 10.59 -21.75 -9.04
N ALA A 35 9.73 -22.76 -8.94
CA ALA A 35 8.76 -22.94 -7.86
C ALA A 35 9.42 -23.27 -6.50
N SER A 36 10.63 -23.87 -6.45
CA SER A 36 11.33 -24.21 -5.22
C SER A 36 12.23 -23.09 -4.67
N CYS A 37 12.32 -21.97 -5.38
CA CYS A 37 13.19 -20.86 -5.00
C CYS A 37 12.59 -20.04 -3.84
N ASN A 38 13.32 -19.96 -2.72
CA ASN A 38 12.88 -19.22 -1.53
C ASN A 38 12.98 -17.68 -1.65
N HIS A 39 13.50 -17.16 -2.75
CA HIS A 39 13.61 -15.72 -2.97
C HIS A 39 12.23 -15.08 -3.15
N PRO A 40 11.98 -13.89 -2.56
CA PRO A 40 10.71 -13.20 -2.71
C PRO A 40 10.41 -12.82 -4.16
N PHE A 41 11.45 -12.43 -4.94
CA PHE A 41 11.28 -12.02 -6.32
C PHE A 41 12.38 -12.61 -7.22
N VAL A 42 11.98 -13.39 -8.23
CA VAL A 42 12.89 -14.06 -9.18
C VAL A 42 12.69 -13.60 -10.63
N GLY A 43 12.21 -12.39 -10.81
CA GLY A 43 11.64 -11.85 -12.02
C GLY A 43 10.11 -11.88 -11.94
N GLY A 44 9.44 -11.00 -12.68
CA GLY A 44 7.99 -10.86 -12.58
C GLY A 44 7.52 -9.46 -12.90
N VAL A 45 6.42 -9.08 -12.27
CA VAL A 45 5.81 -7.76 -12.42
C VAL A 45 5.90 -7.00 -11.10
N ILE A 46 6.32 -5.73 -11.16
CA ILE A 46 6.30 -4.80 -10.04
C ILE A 46 5.54 -3.55 -10.48
N GLY A 47 4.71 -2.97 -9.60
CA GLY A 47 4.01 -1.75 -9.92
C GLY A 47 3.12 -1.20 -8.83
N TYR A 48 2.42 -0.12 -9.18
CA TYR A 48 1.33 0.38 -8.36
C TYR A 48 -0.02 0.21 -9.05
N PHE A 49 -1.02 0.01 -8.21
CA PHE A 49 -2.44 -0.08 -8.52
C PHE A 49 -3.13 1.05 -7.75
N GLY A 50 -3.52 2.13 -8.43
CA GLY A 50 -4.14 3.29 -7.80
C GLY A 50 -5.52 2.97 -7.25
N TYR A 51 -5.95 3.69 -6.21
CA TYR A 51 -7.30 3.54 -5.64
C TYR A 51 -8.41 3.66 -6.70
N ASP A 52 -8.22 4.58 -7.64
CA ASP A 52 -9.19 4.87 -8.69
C ASP A 52 -9.42 3.69 -9.66
N LEU A 53 -8.46 2.74 -9.73
CA LEU A 53 -8.62 1.46 -10.40
C LEU A 53 -9.79 0.65 -9.81
N GLY A 54 -10.11 0.86 -8.55
CA GLY A 54 -11.23 0.22 -7.85
C GLY A 54 -12.58 0.41 -8.55
N ARG A 55 -12.76 1.49 -9.32
CA ARG A 55 -13.99 1.72 -10.12
C ARG A 55 -14.17 0.68 -11.24
N ARG A 56 -13.12 -0.02 -11.66
CA ARG A 56 -13.20 -1.14 -12.60
C ARG A 56 -13.56 -2.46 -11.92
N CYS A 57 -13.21 -2.60 -10.64
CA CYS A 57 -13.59 -3.77 -9.84
C CYS A 57 -15.02 -3.63 -9.29
N ILE A 58 -15.39 -2.41 -8.89
CA ILE A 58 -16.69 -2.07 -8.30
C ILE A 58 -17.22 -0.84 -9.07
N PRO A 59 -18.23 -1.01 -9.93
CA PRO A 59 -18.76 0.09 -10.74
C PRO A 59 -19.32 1.23 -9.87
N ILE A 60 -18.68 2.41 -9.95
CA ILE A 60 -19.04 3.64 -9.25
C ILE A 60 -18.90 4.79 -10.23
N THR A 61 -19.86 5.69 -10.21
CA THR A 61 -19.86 6.88 -11.08
C THR A 61 -18.84 7.90 -10.56
N PRO A 62 -17.82 8.28 -11.34
CA PRO A 62 -16.83 9.27 -10.93
C PRO A 62 -17.44 10.65 -10.72
N ARG A 63 -17.09 11.31 -9.60
CA ARG A 63 -17.51 12.68 -9.27
C ARG A 63 -16.30 13.55 -8.89
N ALA A 64 -15.34 12.98 -8.16
CA ALA A 64 -14.18 13.68 -7.69
C ALA A 64 -13.24 14.11 -8.84
N THR A 65 -12.61 15.27 -8.70
CA THR A 65 -11.71 15.84 -9.70
C THR A 65 -10.33 15.19 -9.64
N ALA A 66 -9.74 14.84 -10.78
CA ALA A 66 -8.36 14.39 -10.83
C ALA A 66 -7.40 15.57 -10.61
N VAL A 67 -6.46 15.42 -9.67
CA VAL A 67 -5.42 16.42 -9.36
C VAL A 67 -4.03 16.00 -9.83
N THR A 68 -3.90 14.80 -10.38
CA THR A 68 -2.67 14.28 -10.96
C THR A 68 -2.93 13.66 -12.32
N ALA A 69 -1.92 13.66 -13.18
CA ALA A 69 -1.90 12.96 -14.46
C ALA A 69 -1.38 11.51 -14.34
N LEU A 70 -1.20 11.00 -13.11
CA LEU A 70 -0.78 9.60 -12.92
C LEU A 70 -1.87 8.65 -13.44
N PRO A 71 -1.51 7.62 -14.22
CA PRO A 71 -2.47 6.61 -14.64
C PRO A 71 -2.97 5.79 -13.43
N ASP A 72 -4.18 5.19 -13.56
CA ASP A 72 -4.77 4.37 -12.50
C ASP A 72 -3.89 3.16 -12.13
N MET A 73 -3.08 2.68 -13.05
CA MET A 73 -2.11 1.60 -12.82
C MET A 73 -0.84 1.85 -13.63
N ARG A 74 0.31 1.57 -13.04
CA ARG A 74 1.57 1.48 -13.77
C ARG A 74 2.37 0.29 -13.26
N VAL A 75 2.66 -0.63 -14.17
CA VAL A 75 3.39 -1.87 -13.89
C VAL A 75 4.51 -2.06 -14.90
N GLY A 76 5.60 -2.68 -14.47
CA GLY A 76 6.71 -3.08 -15.31
C GLY A 76 7.04 -4.55 -15.14
N ARG A 77 7.51 -5.17 -16.25
CA ARG A 77 8.09 -6.52 -16.22
C ARG A 77 9.59 -6.41 -15.95
N TYR A 78 10.07 -7.09 -14.93
CA TYR A 78 11.46 -7.09 -14.50
C TYR A 78 12.02 -8.51 -14.57
N LEU A 79 13.19 -8.64 -15.16
CA LEU A 79 13.88 -9.92 -15.35
C LEU A 79 15.05 -10.11 -14.39
N TRP A 80 15.25 -9.15 -13.50
CA TRP A 80 16.29 -9.20 -12.48
C TRP A 80 15.92 -8.38 -11.25
N ALA A 81 16.55 -8.69 -10.12
CA ALA A 81 16.47 -7.91 -8.90
C ALA A 81 17.77 -7.96 -8.11
N LEU A 82 18.05 -6.90 -7.36
CA LEU A 82 19.02 -6.91 -6.27
C LEU A 82 18.26 -7.07 -4.95
N GLU A 83 18.38 -8.22 -4.32
CA GLU A 83 17.85 -8.52 -3.00
C GLU A 83 18.89 -8.16 -1.94
N VAL A 84 18.48 -7.42 -0.92
CA VAL A 84 19.31 -7.09 0.24
C VAL A 84 18.63 -7.60 1.50
N ASP A 85 19.24 -8.61 2.12
CA ASP A 85 18.76 -9.17 3.38
C ASP A 85 19.55 -8.54 4.54
N HIS A 86 18.89 -7.65 5.28
CA HIS A 86 19.49 -6.93 6.39
C HIS A 86 19.68 -7.79 7.64
N LEU A 87 18.92 -8.88 7.80
CA LEU A 87 19.08 -9.80 8.93
C LEU A 87 20.29 -10.70 8.72
N LEU A 88 20.41 -11.27 7.51
CA LEU A 88 21.52 -12.15 7.15
C LEU A 88 22.76 -11.36 6.69
N GLN A 89 22.67 -10.04 6.54
CA GLN A 89 23.75 -9.17 6.01
C GLN A 89 24.28 -9.66 4.66
N GLN A 90 23.36 -10.05 3.78
CA GLN A 90 23.67 -10.60 2.46
C GLN A 90 22.97 -9.81 1.36
N SER A 91 23.65 -9.69 0.23
CA SER A 91 23.06 -9.15 -1.00
C SER A 91 23.17 -10.19 -2.11
N ARG A 92 22.10 -10.35 -2.87
CA ARG A 92 22.01 -11.30 -3.97
C ARG A 92 21.49 -10.61 -5.22
N LEU A 93 22.18 -10.83 -6.33
CA LEU A 93 21.72 -10.41 -7.64
C LEU A 93 21.04 -11.60 -8.30
N ILE A 94 19.73 -11.49 -8.52
CA ILE A 94 18.87 -12.56 -9.03
C ILE A 94 18.49 -12.21 -10.47
N PHE A 95 18.69 -13.16 -11.39
CA PHE A 95 18.26 -13.05 -12.78
C PHE A 95 17.25 -14.13 -13.11
N HIS A 96 16.14 -13.71 -13.70
CA HIS A 96 15.24 -14.66 -14.34
C HIS A 96 15.94 -15.30 -15.55
N ARG A 97 15.65 -16.57 -15.86
CA ARG A 97 16.28 -17.29 -16.97
C ARG A 97 16.07 -16.63 -18.34
N ALA A 98 14.94 -15.93 -18.54
CA ALA A 98 14.67 -15.14 -19.73
C ALA A 98 15.45 -13.81 -19.79
N CYS A 99 16.32 -13.51 -18.79
CA CYS A 99 17.13 -12.31 -18.79
C CYS A 99 18.26 -12.46 -19.82
N PRO A 100 18.38 -11.58 -20.82
CA PRO A 100 19.44 -11.63 -21.81
C PRO A 100 20.84 -11.50 -21.19
N ASP A 101 21.82 -12.24 -21.69
CA ASP A 101 23.17 -12.26 -21.10
C ASP A 101 23.91 -10.92 -21.22
N ASP A 102 23.69 -10.17 -22.27
CA ASP A 102 24.21 -8.80 -22.44
C ASP A 102 23.65 -7.85 -21.36
N LEU A 103 22.37 -8.00 -21.00
CA LEU A 103 21.77 -7.23 -19.91
C LEU A 103 22.34 -7.65 -18.55
N LYS A 104 22.56 -8.96 -18.30
CA LYS A 104 23.19 -9.45 -17.06
C LYS A 104 24.58 -8.83 -16.89
N LEU A 105 25.41 -8.90 -17.95
CA LEU A 105 26.75 -8.31 -17.94
C LEU A 105 26.73 -6.80 -17.67
N THR A 106 25.82 -6.09 -18.31
CA THR A 106 25.64 -4.63 -18.13
C THR A 106 25.30 -4.29 -16.68
N ILE A 107 24.39 -5.05 -16.05
CA ILE A 107 23.97 -4.82 -14.68
C ILE A 107 25.13 -5.10 -13.70
N ILE A 108 25.85 -6.23 -13.88
CA ILE A 108 27.01 -6.58 -13.06
C ILE A 108 28.08 -5.49 -13.14
N GLN A 109 28.42 -5.04 -14.33
CA GLN A 109 29.40 -3.95 -14.55
C GLN A 109 28.99 -2.65 -13.85
N ARG A 110 27.70 -2.26 -13.97
CA ARG A 110 27.19 -1.04 -13.31
C ARG A 110 27.26 -1.11 -11.79
N LEU A 111 26.99 -2.28 -11.20
CA LEU A 111 27.06 -2.47 -9.76
C LEU A 111 28.50 -2.49 -9.23
N GLN A 112 29.46 -2.94 -10.06
CA GLN A 112 30.89 -2.94 -9.74
C GLN A 112 31.56 -1.59 -9.89
N THR A 113 30.95 -0.69 -10.67
CA THR A 113 31.52 0.64 -10.95
C THR A 113 30.97 1.67 -9.97
N PRO A 114 31.80 2.24 -9.08
CA PRO A 114 31.37 3.29 -8.18
C PRO A 114 30.84 4.48 -8.99
N GLN A 115 29.60 4.87 -8.76
CA GLN A 115 29.04 6.07 -9.34
C GLN A 115 29.13 7.21 -8.33
N SER A 116 29.85 8.28 -8.64
CA SER A 116 29.79 9.52 -7.89
C SER A 116 28.47 10.20 -8.23
N SER A 117 27.44 10.06 -7.41
CA SER A 117 26.23 10.84 -7.55
C SER A 117 26.42 12.17 -6.82
N SER A 118 26.53 13.27 -7.57
CA SER A 118 26.18 14.57 -7.01
C SER A 118 24.66 14.57 -6.83
N MET A 119 24.16 14.25 -5.64
CA MET A 119 22.73 14.33 -5.37
C MET A 119 22.30 15.79 -5.50
N ALA A 120 21.44 16.06 -6.47
CA ALA A 120 20.79 17.36 -6.56
C ALA A 120 20.00 17.59 -5.27
N ARG A 121 20.02 18.84 -4.78
CA ARG A 121 19.28 19.15 -3.54
C ARG A 121 17.79 19.20 -3.83
N PHE A 122 17.00 18.58 -2.95
CA PHE A 122 15.56 18.80 -2.91
C PHE A 122 15.28 20.15 -2.23
N SER A 123 14.26 20.88 -2.69
CA SER A 123 13.77 22.10 -2.05
C SER A 123 12.26 22.17 -2.18
N LEU A 124 11.57 22.34 -1.07
CA LEU A 124 10.15 22.65 -1.05
C LEU A 124 9.99 24.17 -1.30
N LYS A 125 9.10 24.57 -2.19
CA LYS A 125 8.89 25.97 -2.61
C LYS A 125 7.74 26.63 -1.86
N THR A 126 6.74 25.84 -1.46
CA THR A 126 5.60 26.31 -0.67
C THR A 126 5.31 25.32 0.45
N PRO A 127 4.78 25.76 1.60
CA PRO A 127 4.25 24.83 2.58
C PRO A 127 3.05 24.03 1.99
N PHE A 128 2.79 22.86 2.57
CA PHE A 128 1.61 22.09 2.20
C PHE A 128 0.31 22.79 2.60
N LYS A 129 -0.64 22.84 1.67
CA LYS A 129 -1.97 23.42 1.89
C LYS A 129 -3.05 22.36 1.74
N PRO A 130 -3.99 22.27 2.68
CA PRO A 130 -5.14 21.39 2.55
C PRO A 130 -6.09 21.90 1.44
N THR A 131 -6.76 20.97 0.76
CA THR A 131 -7.82 21.31 -0.22
C THR A 131 -9.13 21.66 0.47
N LEU A 132 -9.43 21.03 1.60
CA LEU A 132 -10.62 21.34 2.42
C LEU A 132 -10.23 22.22 3.60
N SER A 133 -11.05 23.21 3.90
CA SER A 133 -11.05 23.89 5.19
C SER A 133 -11.53 22.95 6.29
N GLN A 134 -11.23 23.25 7.56
CA GLN A 134 -11.73 22.45 8.67
C GLN A 134 -13.27 22.36 8.66
N SER A 135 -13.95 23.47 8.41
CA SER A 135 -15.42 23.51 8.37
C SER A 135 -16.02 22.64 7.25
N GLU A 136 -15.37 22.55 6.09
CA GLU A 136 -15.80 21.66 5.01
C GLU A 136 -15.55 20.19 5.36
N TYR A 137 -14.44 19.90 6.04
CA TYR A 137 -14.12 18.56 6.53
C TYR A 137 -15.15 18.10 7.57
N ASP A 138 -15.45 18.97 8.56
CA ASP A 138 -16.44 18.69 9.61
C ASP A 138 -17.84 18.49 9.02
N ALA A 139 -18.23 19.28 8.02
CA ALA A 139 -19.49 19.09 7.31
C ALA A 139 -19.56 17.73 6.58
N ALA A 140 -18.45 17.27 6.00
CA ALA A 140 -18.38 15.94 5.37
C ALA A 140 -18.50 14.83 6.41
N ILE A 141 -17.84 14.95 7.58
CA ILE A 141 -17.99 13.99 8.69
C ILE A 141 -19.45 13.92 9.17
N ALA A 142 -20.09 15.07 9.38
CA ALA A 142 -21.49 15.12 9.78
C ALA A 142 -22.38 14.39 8.76
N ARG A 143 -22.10 14.52 7.46
CA ARG A 143 -22.81 13.83 6.37
C ARG A 143 -22.58 12.32 6.43
N ILE A 144 -21.34 11.86 6.70
CA ILE A 144 -21.03 10.42 6.87
C ILE A 144 -21.78 9.86 8.07
N LYS A 145 -21.78 10.55 9.20
CA LYS A 145 -22.52 10.14 10.42
C LYS A 145 -24.04 10.04 10.13
N HIS A 146 -24.57 10.92 9.30
CA HIS A 146 -25.96 10.81 8.85
C HIS A 146 -26.19 9.53 8.03
N TYR A 147 -25.31 9.17 7.10
CA TYR A 147 -25.39 7.91 6.37
C TYR A 147 -25.29 6.68 7.28
N ILE A 148 -24.42 6.73 8.30
CA ILE A 148 -24.31 5.66 9.30
C ILE A 148 -25.61 5.53 10.08
N ALA A 149 -26.17 6.64 10.56
CA ALA A 149 -27.43 6.65 11.31
C ALA A 149 -28.63 6.18 10.45
N ALA A 150 -28.61 6.43 9.16
CA ALA A 150 -29.61 5.94 8.19
C ALA A 150 -29.44 4.45 7.85
N GLY A 151 -28.35 3.79 8.29
CA GLY A 151 -28.07 2.38 8.01
C GLY A 151 -27.43 2.13 6.64
N ASP A 152 -26.94 3.16 5.95
CA ASP A 152 -26.26 3.04 4.65
C ASP A 152 -24.91 2.34 4.78
N CYS A 153 -24.16 2.62 5.86
CA CYS A 153 -22.85 2.03 6.13
C CYS A 153 -22.56 1.98 7.64
N TYR A 154 -21.59 1.16 8.03
CA TYR A 154 -21.09 1.10 9.41
C TYR A 154 -19.88 1.99 9.61
N GLN A 155 -19.06 2.12 8.57
CA GLN A 155 -17.85 2.93 8.55
C GLN A 155 -17.57 3.43 7.12
N THR A 156 -17.04 4.64 7.02
CA THR A 156 -16.44 5.17 5.78
C THR A 156 -15.09 5.79 6.09
N ASN A 157 -14.04 5.40 5.36
CA ASN A 157 -12.74 6.04 5.47
C ASN A 157 -12.76 7.35 4.68
N PHE A 158 -12.68 8.49 5.37
CA PHE A 158 -12.71 9.82 4.76
C PHE A 158 -11.33 10.47 4.80
N THR A 159 -10.92 11.11 3.69
CA THR A 159 -9.58 11.67 3.55
C THR A 159 -9.62 13.09 3.03
N GLN A 160 -8.58 13.88 3.37
CA GLN A 160 -8.33 15.18 2.77
C GLN A 160 -6.98 15.21 2.06
N HIS A 161 -6.89 16.01 1.04
CA HIS A 161 -5.73 16.21 0.19
C HIS A 161 -4.95 17.45 0.58
N PHE A 162 -3.61 17.36 0.47
CA PHE A 162 -2.66 18.45 0.68
C PHE A 162 -1.73 18.55 -0.53
N SER A 163 -1.37 19.76 -0.93
CA SER A 163 -0.43 19.98 -2.02
C SER A 163 0.60 21.04 -1.70
N ALA A 164 1.78 20.93 -2.32
CA ALA A 164 2.88 21.87 -2.24
C ALA A 164 3.66 21.88 -3.56
N THR A 165 4.42 22.95 -3.83
CA THR A 165 5.35 23.01 -4.96
C THR A 165 6.77 22.69 -4.51
N TYR A 166 7.54 22.05 -5.38
CA TYR A 166 8.91 21.67 -5.09
C TYR A 166 9.84 21.85 -6.30
N SER A 167 11.14 21.67 -6.07
CA SER A 167 12.15 21.49 -7.11
C SER A 167 13.28 20.57 -6.63
N GLY A 168 14.02 19.98 -7.56
CA GLY A 168 15.19 19.16 -7.25
C GLY A 168 14.89 17.66 -7.16
N ASP A 169 15.72 16.93 -6.41
CA ASP A 169 15.77 15.49 -6.43
C ASP A 169 14.81 14.83 -5.42
N LEU A 170 13.82 14.13 -5.93
CA LEU A 170 12.84 13.39 -5.12
C LEU A 170 13.45 12.20 -4.36
N TRP A 171 14.57 11.66 -4.83
CA TRP A 171 15.28 10.61 -4.08
C TRP A 171 15.87 11.15 -2.78
N ALA A 172 16.42 12.38 -2.81
CA ALA A 172 16.90 13.05 -1.60
C ALA A 172 15.77 13.28 -0.58
N ALA A 173 14.59 13.72 -1.06
CA ALA A 173 13.39 13.84 -0.23
C ALA A 173 12.96 12.49 0.37
N TYR A 174 12.91 11.42 -0.44
CA TYR A 174 12.56 10.09 0.03
C TYR A 174 13.52 9.55 1.09
N LEU A 175 14.83 9.76 0.92
CA LEU A 175 15.81 9.35 1.92
C LEU A 175 15.62 10.06 3.27
N ALA A 176 15.28 11.35 3.26
CA ALA A 176 14.96 12.10 4.48
C ALA A 176 13.69 11.54 5.15
N LEU A 177 12.63 11.33 4.37
CA LEU A 177 11.37 10.74 4.84
C LEU A 177 11.59 9.34 5.43
N ARG A 178 12.34 8.47 4.74
CA ARG A 178 12.61 7.10 5.17
C ARG A 178 13.36 7.04 6.50
N ARG A 179 14.23 8.01 6.77
CA ARG A 179 14.95 8.11 8.07
C ARG A 179 14.00 8.46 9.21
N GLN A 180 13.03 9.33 8.94
CA GLN A 180 12.08 9.81 9.95
C GLN A 180 10.90 8.85 10.14
N VAL A 181 10.42 8.25 9.05
CA VAL A 181 9.26 7.35 9.03
C VAL A 181 9.74 5.97 8.58
N ALA A 182 10.33 5.21 9.51
CA ALA A 182 10.77 3.85 9.25
C ALA A 182 9.57 2.92 9.14
N SER A 183 9.15 2.59 7.92
CA SER A 183 7.98 1.75 7.64
C SER A 183 8.37 0.51 6.83
N PRO A 184 7.79 -0.68 7.16
CA PRO A 184 8.23 -1.96 6.60
C PRO A 184 7.88 -2.13 5.11
N TYR A 185 6.83 -1.48 4.62
CA TYR A 185 6.35 -1.60 3.24
C TYR A 185 6.60 -0.33 2.43
N SER A 186 7.79 0.25 2.60
CA SER A 186 8.20 1.46 1.89
C SER A 186 8.58 1.16 0.44
N ALA A 187 8.28 2.10 -0.46
CA ALA A 187 8.64 2.02 -1.87
C ALA A 187 8.97 3.41 -2.43
N PHE A 188 9.95 3.46 -3.32
CA PHE A 188 10.25 4.63 -4.13
C PHE A 188 10.19 4.24 -5.60
N TRP A 189 9.43 4.99 -6.37
CA TRP A 189 9.31 4.76 -7.81
C TRP A 189 9.24 6.08 -8.56
N GLN A 190 10.10 6.27 -9.54
CA GLN A 190 10.17 7.50 -10.32
C GLN A 190 10.08 7.22 -11.81
N TRP A 191 9.31 8.05 -12.52
CA TRP A 191 9.16 8.03 -13.98
C TRP A 191 9.21 9.45 -14.50
N ARG A 192 10.24 9.79 -15.24
CA ARG A 192 10.37 11.14 -15.77
C ARG A 192 10.17 12.19 -14.67
N ASP A 193 9.08 12.96 -14.76
CA ASP A 193 8.63 14.02 -13.89
C ASP A 193 7.59 13.58 -12.83
N GLN A 194 7.31 12.28 -12.75
CA GLN A 194 6.39 11.70 -11.78
C GLN A 194 7.11 10.76 -10.82
N ALA A 195 6.68 10.73 -9.55
CA ALA A 195 7.20 9.78 -8.58
C ALA A 195 6.17 9.41 -7.49
N LEU A 196 6.43 8.24 -6.89
CA LEU A 196 5.73 7.74 -5.72
C LEU A 196 6.76 7.56 -4.59
N LEU A 197 6.57 8.29 -3.49
CA LEU A 197 7.36 8.21 -2.26
C LEU A 197 6.46 7.57 -1.19
N CYS A 198 6.45 6.26 -1.12
CA CYS A 198 5.57 5.50 -0.23
C CYS A 198 6.31 5.08 1.05
N LEU A 199 5.71 5.35 2.20
CA LEU A 199 6.22 5.01 3.54
C LEU A 199 5.16 4.21 4.31
N SER A 200 4.56 3.23 3.64
CA SER A 200 3.44 2.47 4.17
C SER A 200 3.83 1.58 5.35
N PRO A 201 3.07 1.61 6.45
CA PRO A 201 3.22 0.65 7.53
C PRO A 201 2.40 -0.63 7.32
N GLU A 202 1.50 -0.68 6.33
CA GLU A 202 0.45 -1.70 6.26
C GLU A 202 0.62 -2.59 5.03
N ARG A 203 0.64 -3.92 5.27
CA ARG A 203 0.50 -4.92 4.19
C ARG A 203 -0.95 -4.94 3.71
N PHE A 204 -1.13 -4.95 2.40
CA PHE A 204 -2.45 -5.19 1.82
C PHE A 204 -2.75 -6.69 1.80
N VAL A 205 -2.05 -7.44 0.98
CA VAL A 205 -2.19 -8.89 0.88
C VAL A 205 -0.90 -9.54 0.37
N GLN A 206 -0.58 -10.69 0.94
CA GLN A 206 0.55 -11.53 0.54
C GLN A 206 0.05 -12.90 0.12
N SER A 207 0.74 -13.53 -0.85
CA SER A 207 0.57 -14.95 -1.19
C SER A 207 1.95 -15.61 -1.33
N ILE A 208 2.17 -16.69 -0.58
CA ILE A 208 3.40 -17.49 -0.63
C ILE A 208 3.02 -18.97 -0.67
N GLY A 209 3.35 -19.65 -1.77
CA GLY A 209 3.02 -21.07 -1.93
C GLY A 209 1.50 -21.34 -1.82
N GLY A 210 0.67 -20.41 -2.30
CA GLY A 210 -0.79 -20.51 -2.19
C GLY A 210 -1.36 -20.12 -0.83
N VAL A 211 -0.55 -19.95 0.21
CA VAL A 211 -1.00 -19.41 1.51
C VAL A 211 -1.13 -17.90 1.41
N VAL A 212 -2.31 -17.41 1.74
CA VAL A 212 -2.67 -15.98 1.73
C VAL A 212 -2.61 -15.44 3.15
N GLU A 213 -2.08 -14.22 3.31
CA GLU A 213 -2.07 -13.49 4.56
C GLU A 213 -2.42 -12.01 4.34
N THR A 214 -3.22 -11.44 5.24
CA THR A 214 -3.40 -9.99 5.39
C THR A 214 -3.39 -9.62 6.87
N LYS A 215 -2.84 -8.43 7.19
CA LYS A 215 -2.62 -7.99 8.57
C LYS A 215 -3.18 -6.57 8.76
N PRO A 216 -4.49 -6.41 8.98
CA PRO A 216 -5.08 -5.10 9.23
C PRO A 216 -4.59 -4.50 10.53
N ILE A 217 -4.29 -3.21 10.48
CA ILE A 217 -3.90 -2.40 11.63
C ILE A 217 -5.06 -1.48 11.99
N LYS A 218 -5.57 -1.56 13.22
CA LYS A 218 -6.49 -0.60 13.81
C LYS A 218 -6.08 -0.33 15.25
N GLY A 219 -6.07 0.97 15.60
CA GLY A 219 -5.51 1.39 16.87
C GLY A 219 -4.00 1.56 16.82
N THR A 220 -3.56 2.75 17.20
CA THR A 220 -2.14 3.12 17.27
C THR A 220 -1.94 4.03 18.46
N ILE A 221 -0.94 3.75 19.27
CA ILE A 221 -0.53 4.59 20.37
C ILE A 221 0.99 4.79 20.34
N VAL A 222 1.44 5.97 20.72
CA VAL A 222 2.88 6.28 20.80
C VAL A 222 3.56 5.45 21.89
N ARG A 223 4.85 5.15 21.69
CA ARG A 223 5.69 4.53 22.72
C ARG A 223 5.82 5.47 23.91
N GLY A 224 5.87 4.92 25.11
CA GLY A 224 6.16 5.71 26.30
C GLY A 224 7.62 6.14 26.38
N ALA A 225 7.88 7.28 27.01
CA ALA A 225 9.25 7.75 27.25
C ALA A 225 9.96 6.92 28.34
N THR A 226 9.21 6.28 29.23
CA THR A 226 9.70 5.33 30.24
C THR A 226 9.07 3.94 30.05
N PRO A 227 9.70 2.85 30.58
CA PRO A 227 9.13 1.51 30.51
C PRO A 227 7.72 1.42 31.11
N GLU A 228 7.45 2.15 32.19
CA GLU A 228 6.15 2.17 32.88
C GLU A 228 5.08 2.85 32.02
N GLU A 229 5.42 3.99 31.42
CA GLU A 229 4.54 4.71 30.49
C GLU A 229 4.28 3.87 29.24
N ASP A 230 5.32 3.24 28.69
CA ASP A 230 5.23 2.36 27.52
C ASP A 230 4.29 1.17 27.78
N HIS A 231 4.45 0.53 28.93
CA HIS A 231 3.54 -0.55 29.35
C HIS A 231 2.10 -0.06 29.51
N LYS A 232 1.89 1.10 30.15
CA LYS A 232 0.57 1.71 30.30
C LYS A 232 -0.08 2.01 28.95
N ASN A 233 0.67 2.58 28.00
CA ASN A 233 0.18 2.86 26.66
C ASN A 233 -0.20 1.56 25.93
N ALA A 234 0.64 0.53 26.01
CA ALA A 234 0.35 -0.79 25.46
C ALA A 234 -0.95 -1.39 26.03
N GLN A 235 -1.14 -1.34 27.36
CA GLN A 235 -2.36 -1.82 28.01
C GLN A 235 -3.59 -0.98 27.64
N THR A 236 -3.44 0.33 27.51
CA THR A 236 -4.52 1.23 27.06
C THR A 236 -5.01 0.82 25.68
N LEU A 237 -4.10 0.56 24.74
CA LEU A 237 -4.44 0.12 23.40
C LEU A 237 -5.12 -1.26 23.38
N LEU A 238 -4.55 -2.23 24.10
CA LEU A 238 -5.11 -3.58 24.20
C LEU A 238 -6.53 -3.62 24.78
N ASN A 239 -6.85 -2.69 25.68
CA ASN A 239 -8.15 -2.61 26.36
C ASN A 239 -9.12 -1.63 25.67
N SER A 240 -8.73 -0.97 24.58
CA SER A 240 -9.57 -0.04 23.84
C SER A 240 -10.75 -0.78 23.18
N ALA A 241 -11.95 -0.61 23.70
CA ALA A 241 -13.15 -1.23 23.14
C ALA A 241 -13.44 -0.71 21.72
N LYS A 242 -13.18 0.59 21.46
CA LYS A 242 -13.34 1.21 20.14
C LYS A 242 -12.40 0.56 19.12
N ASP A 243 -11.08 0.53 19.40
CA ASP A 243 -10.09 0.00 18.44
C ASP A 243 -10.32 -1.49 18.17
N ARG A 244 -10.73 -2.27 19.17
CA ARG A 244 -11.08 -3.68 19.01
C ARG A 244 -12.33 -3.88 18.16
N ALA A 245 -13.37 -3.06 18.33
CA ALA A 245 -14.58 -3.14 17.51
C ALA A 245 -14.31 -2.76 16.04
N GLU A 246 -13.54 -1.70 15.81
CA GLU A 246 -13.11 -1.32 14.45
C GLU A 246 -12.23 -2.40 13.80
N ASN A 247 -11.29 -2.97 14.54
CA ASN A 247 -10.43 -4.04 14.05
C ASN A 247 -11.26 -5.28 13.67
N LEU A 248 -12.20 -5.70 14.51
CA LEU A 248 -13.08 -6.84 14.24
C LEU A 248 -13.90 -6.65 12.96
N MET A 249 -14.46 -5.46 12.77
CA MET A 249 -15.21 -5.14 11.56
C MET A 249 -14.35 -5.23 10.30
N ILE A 250 -13.10 -4.76 10.35
CA ILE A 250 -12.17 -4.87 9.22
C ILE A 250 -11.74 -6.33 9.00
N VAL A 251 -11.53 -7.10 10.05
CA VAL A 251 -11.27 -8.55 9.94
C VAL A 251 -12.39 -9.25 9.18
N ASP A 252 -13.65 -8.97 9.51
CA ASP A 252 -14.80 -9.57 8.80
C ASP A 252 -14.87 -9.13 7.33
N LEU A 253 -14.59 -7.86 7.05
CA LEU A 253 -14.52 -7.36 5.67
C LEU A 253 -13.42 -8.07 4.87
N LEU A 254 -12.24 -8.25 5.45
CA LEU A 254 -11.12 -8.95 4.81
C LEU A 254 -11.39 -10.45 4.62
N ARG A 255 -12.04 -11.11 5.59
CA ARG A 255 -12.51 -12.49 5.42
C ARG A 255 -13.45 -12.62 4.23
N ASN A 256 -14.37 -11.68 4.07
CA ASN A 256 -15.25 -11.63 2.88
C ASN A 256 -14.43 -11.41 1.59
N ASP A 257 -13.46 -10.50 1.57
CA ASP A 257 -12.63 -10.27 0.38
C ASP A 257 -11.81 -11.51 0.00
N LEU A 258 -11.17 -12.17 0.97
CA LEU A 258 -10.40 -13.39 0.75
C LEU A 258 -11.27 -14.55 0.27
N SER A 259 -12.54 -14.63 0.72
CA SER A 259 -13.45 -15.73 0.36
C SER A 259 -13.73 -15.85 -1.15
N LYS A 260 -13.50 -14.76 -1.90
CA LYS A 260 -13.67 -14.73 -3.36
C LYS A 260 -12.56 -15.46 -4.13
N SER A 261 -11.41 -15.71 -3.48
CA SER A 261 -10.23 -16.32 -4.09
C SER A 261 -9.68 -17.51 -3.32
N CYS A 262 -10.06 -17.68 -2.06
CA CYS A 262 -9.58 -18.77 -1.22
C CYS A 262 -10.54 -19.98 -1.25
N ALA A 263 -10.00 -21.16 -1.03
CA ALA A 263 -10.75 -22.38 -0.90
C ALA A 263 -11.76 -22.31 0.24
N ALA A 264 -12.94 -22.88 0.05
CA ALA A 264 -13.98 -22.89 1.06
C ALA A 264 -13.48 -23.54 2.37
N GLY A 265 -13.73 -22.89 3.49
CA GLY A 265 -13.31 -23.35 4.82
C GLY A 265 -11.82 -23.14 5.15
N SER A 266 -11.01 -22.58 4.23
CA SER A 266 -9.58 -22.32 4.49
C SER A 266 -9.30 -21.01 5.23
N ILE A 267 -10.27 -20.09 5.29
CA ILE A 267 -10.07 -18.79 5.91
C ILE A 267 -10.09 -18.92 7.43
N ALA A 268 -9.03 -18.45 8.06
CA ALA A 268 -8.83 -18.46 9.49
C ALA A 268 -8.36 -17.07 10.00
N VAL A 269 -8.57 -16.85 11.29
CA VAL A 269 -8.05 -15.69 12.03
C VAL A 269 -7.15 -16.22 13.15
N PRO A 270 -5.90 -16.60 12.83
CA PRO A 270 -5.00 -17.21 13.81
C PRO A 270 -4.62 -16.25 14.95
N THR A 271 -4.69 -14.95 14.68
CA THR A 271 -4.37 -13.93 15.67
C THR A 271 -5.39 -12.80 15.60
N LEU A 272 -6.00 -12.47 16.73
CA LEU A 272 -6.93 -11.37 16.88
C LEU A 272 -6.43 -10.42 17.97
N PHE A 273 -6.33 -9.11 17.64
CA PHE A 273 -5.92 -8.05 18.57
C PHE A 273 -4.52 -8.23 19.19
N ALA A 274 -3.53 -8.65 18.41
CA ALA A 274 -2.15 -8.69 18.89
C ALA A 274 -1.55 -7.28 18.99
N LEU A 275 -0.73 -7.05 20.00
CA LEU A 275 0.09 -5.85 20.10
C LEU A 275 1.39 -6.07 19.32
N GLU A 276 1.59 -5.31 18.26
CA GLU A 276 2.87 -5.23 17.56
C GLU A 276 3.56 -3.91 17.89
N SER A 277 4.81 -4.00 18.40
CA SER A 277 5.58 -2.83 18.84
C SER A 277 6.65 -2.47 17.83
N PHE A 278 6.64 -1.23 17.39
CA PHE A 278 7.63 -0.61 16.52
C PHE A 278 8.46 0.43 17.29
N PRO A 279 9.54 0.97 16.74
CA PRO A 279 10.37 1.94 17.46
C PRO A 279 9.60 3.14 18.04
N ASN A 280 8.57 3.63 17.34
CA ASN A 280 7.87 4.87 17.70
C ASN A 280 6.43 4.64 18.19
N VAL A 281 5.83 3.48 17.91
CA VAL A 281 4.41 3.22 18.15
C VAL A 281 4.14 1.77 18.52
N HIS A 282 3.02 1.54 19.21
CA HIS A 282 2.35 0.24 19.30
C HIS A 282 1.16 0.23 18.35
N HIS A 283 0.94 -0.89 17.68
CA HIS A 283 -0.23 -1.15 16.84
C HIS A 283 -1.05 -2.32 17.37
N LEU A 284 -2.37 -2.24 17.23
CA LEU A 284 -3.28 -3.37 17.42
C LEU A 284 -3.49 -4.03 16.05
N VAL A 285 -2.99 -5.25 15.91
CA VAL A 285 -2.93 -5.98 14.64
C VAL A 285 -3.69 -7.29 14.73
N SER A 286 -4.46 -7.62 13.72
CA SER A 286 -5.02 -8.97 13.55
C SER A 286 -4.42 -9.62 12.32
N THR A 287 -4.44 -10.96 12.27
CA THR A 287 -3.96 -11.72 11.12
C THR A 287 -5.11 -12.54 10.56
N VAL A 288 -5.37 -12.40 9.27
CA VAL A 288 -6.34 -13.22 8.53
C VAL A 288 -5.57 -14.00 7.48
N THR A 289 -5.78 -15.32 7.46
CA THR A 289 -5.12 -16.21 6.50
C THR A 289 -6.14 -16.99 5.68
N GLY A 290 -5.69 -17.54 4.55
CA GLY A 290 -6.46 -18.43 3.71
C GLY A 290 -5.54 -19.23 2.80
N VAL A 291 -6.11 -20.15 2.02
CA VAL A 291 -5.40 -20.90 0.98
C VAL A 291 -6.08 -20.58 -0.34
N LEU A 292 -5.32 -20.17 -1.35
CA LEU A 292 -5.88 -19.94 -2.70
C LEU A 292 -6.58 -21.19 -3.21
N SER A 293 -7.71 -21.02 -3.85
CA SER A 293 -8.36 -22.11 -4.57
C SER A 293 -7.55 -22.49 -5.82
N ASP A 294 -7.69 -23.73 -6.28
CA ASP A 294 -6.93 -24.26 -7.43
C ASP A 294 -7.10 -23.42 -8.71
N ASN A 295 -8.22 -22.71 -8.84
CA ASN A 295 -8.54 -21.88 -10.00
C ASN A 295 -8.18 -20.39 -9.82
N ALA A 296 -7.58 -19.99 -8.69
CA ALA A 296 -7.24 -18.61 -8.40
C ALA A 296 -5.73 -18.40 -8.42
N SER A 297 -5.31 -17.33 -9.07
CA SER A 297 -3.92 -16.86 -9.07
C SER A 297 -3.72 -15.70 -8.07
N PRO A 298 -2.47 -15.34 -7.74
CA PRO A 298 -2.18 -14.13 -6.96
C PRO A 298 -2.77 -12.84 -7.58
N ILE A 299 -2.91 -12.79 -8.91
CA ILE A 299 -3.51 -11.64 -9.60
C ILE A 299 -5.02 -11.60 -9.34
N ASP A 300 -5.70 -12.75 -9.36
CA ASP A 300 -7.13 -12.85 -9.05
C ASP A 300 -7.39 -12.49 -7.59
N LEU A 301 -6.51 -12.89 -6.68
CA LEU A 301 -6.55 -12.47 -5.28
C LEU A 301 -6.46 -10.96 -5.13
N LEU A 302 -5.46 -10.32 -5.78
CA LEU A 302 -5.29 -8.87 -5.74
C LEU A 302 -6.55 -8.17 -6.27
N ARG A 303 -7.07 -8.59 -7.42
CA ARG A 303 -8.30 -8.05 -8.03
C ARG A 303 -9.50 -8.13 -7.10
N ASN A 304 -9.73 -9.29 -6.51
CA ASN A 304 -10.92 -9.58 -5.70
C ASN A 304 -10.90 -8.89 -4.33
N CYS A 305 -9.71 -8.58 -3.81
CA CYS A 305 -9.56 -7.80 -2.59
C CYS A 305 -9.57 -6.28 -2.84
N PHE A 306 -9.33 -5.84 -4.10
CA PHE A 306 -9.12 -4.43 -4.42
C PHE A 306 -10.42 -3.61 -4.56
N PRO A 307 -10.44 -2.35 -4.08
CA PRO A 307 -9.47 -1.72 -3.18
C PRO A 307 -9.58 -2.26 -1.75
N GLY A 308 -8.55 -2.01 -0.94
CA GLY A 308 -8.46 -2.54 0.43
C GLY A 308 -9.64 -2.16 1.31
N GLY A 309 -10.07 -3.09 2.18
CA GLY A 309 -11.19 -2.85 3.11
C GLY A 309 -10.84 -1.79 4.16
N SER A 310 -9.61 -1.78 4.67
CA SER A 310 -9.16 -0.88 5.73
C SER A 310 -9.18 0.60 5.34
N ILE A 311 -9.14 0.89 4.02
CA ILE A 311 -9.12 2.26 3.46
C ILE A 311 -10.42 2.64 2.72
N THR A 312 -11.42 1.79 2.72
CA THR A 312 -12.74 2.05 2.13
C THR A 312 -13.82 2.15 3.20
N GLY A 313 -14.31 1.06 3.68
CA GLY A 313 -15.36 0.96 4.71
C GLY A 313 -16.29 -0.21 4.49
N ALA A 314 -17.34 -0.29 5.28
CA ALA A 314 -18.28 -1.40 5.29
C ALA A 314 -19.74 -0.92 5.23
N PRO A 315 -20.57 -1.41 4.29
CA PRO A 315 -20.25 -2.26 3.15
C PRO A 315 -19.38 -1.54 2.10
N LYS A 316 -18.41 -2.24 1.50
CA LYS A 316 -17.36 -1.64 0.65
C LYS A 316 -17.92 -0.76 -0.47
N LYS A 317 -18.88 -1.26 -1.27
CA LYS A 317 -19.43 -0.50 -2.39
C LYS A 317 -20.06 0.81 -1.93
N ARG A 318 -20.92 0.75 -0.90
CA ARG A 318 -21.60 1.95 -0.40
C ARG A 318 -20.62 2.95 0.22
N ALA A 319 -19.62 2.49 0.96
CA ALA A 319 -18.57 3.35 1.47
C ALA A 319 -17.81 4.07 0.34
N MET A 320 -17.46 3.34 -0.75
CA MET A 320 -16.81 3.95 -1.91
C MET A 320 -17.71 4.97 -2.65
N GLU A 321 -19.03 4.76 -2.72
CA GLU A 321 -19.97 5.74 -3.27
C GLU A 321 -20.00 7.02 -2.43
N ILE A 322 -19.99 6.88 -1.10
CA ILE A 322 -19.95 8.02 -0.16
C ILE A 322 -18.62 8.77 -0.27
N ILE A 323 -17.50 8.06 -0.36
CA ILE A 323 -16.17 8.64 -0.59
C ILE A 323 -16.18 9.49 -1.87
N GLU A 324 -16.70 8.93 -2.96
CA GLU A 324 -16.75 9.59 -4.26
C GLU A 324 -17.68 10.83 -4.26
N GLU A 325 -18.69 10.85 -3.39
CA GLU A 325 -19.60 11.98 -3.22
C GLU A 325 -18.97 13.12 -2.42
N LEU A 326 -18.18 12.79 -1.38
CA LEU A 326 -17.75 13.76 -0.37
C LEU A 326 -16.30 14.22 -0.54
N GLU A 327 -15.42 13.41 -1.11
CA GLU A 327 -14.05 13.84 -1.39
C GLU A 327 -14.01 14.67 -2.69
N PRO A 328 -13.53 15.93 -2.65
CA PRO A 328 -13.54 16.79 -3.83
C PRO A 328 -12.52 16.37 -4.88
N VAL A 329 -11.45 15.65 -4.46
CA VAL A 329 -10.37 15.20 -5.33
C VAL A 329 -10.19 13.70 -5.26
N ARG A 330 -9.77 13.12 -6.40
CA ARG A 330 -9.46 11.68 -6.49
C ARG A 330 -8.27 11.32 -5.65
N ARG A 331 -8.25 10.10 -5.16
CA ARG A 331 -7.13 9.56 -4.36
C ARG A 331 -5.91 9.17 -5.20
N SER A 332 -6.08 8.96 -6.51
CA SER A 332 -5.00 8.54 -7.42
C SER A 332 -4.30 7.26 -6.90
N ALA A 333 -2.97 7.27 -6.73
CA ALA A 333 -2.26 6.14 -6.16
C ALA A 333 -2.41 6.01 -4.61
N TYR A 334 -2.82 7.08 -3.90
CA TYR A 334 -3.08 7.01 -2.46
C TYR A 334 -4.26 6.07 -2.16
N CYS A 335 -4.17 5.28 -1.09
CA CYS A 335 -5.13 4.21 -0.77
C CYS A 335 -5.24 3.10 -1.83
N GLY A 336 -4.33 3.07 -2.80
CA GLY A 336 -4.13 1.94 -3.69
C GLY A 336 -3.15 0.92 -3.11
N SER A 337 -2.31 0.36 -3.95
CA SER A 337 -1.32 -0.64 -3.57
C SER A 337 -0.05 -0.51 -4.41
N VAL A 338 1.13 -0.69 -3.79
CA VAL A 338 2.38 -1.02 -4.48
C VAL A 338 2.74 -2.46 -4.13
N GLY A 339 3.14 -3.23 -5.13
CA GLY A 339 3.50 -4.61 -4.89
C GLY A 339 4.21 -5.27 -6.06
N TYR A 340 4.55 -6.52 -5.85
CA TYR A 340 5.11 -7.37 -6.88
C TYR A 340 4.34 -8.70 -6.99
N ILE A 341 4.38 -9.28 -8.18
CA ILE A 341 3.97 -10.65 -8.47
C ILE A 341 5.13 -11.32 -9.20
N SER A 342 5.73 -12.29 -8.55
CA SER A 342 6.94 -12.97 -9.00
C SER A 342 6.62 -14.19 -9.86
N ALA A 343 7.55 -14.58 -10.74
CA ALA A 343 7.46 -15.78 -11.57
C ALA A 343 7.37 -17.09 -10.76
N ASN A 344 7.78 -17.12 -9.50
CA ASN A 344 7.55 -18.22 -8.57
C ASN A 344 6.19 -18.13 -7.85
N GLN A 345 5.25 -17.33 -8.37
CA GLN A 345 3.89 -17.10 -7.87
C GLN A 345 3.83 -16.50 -6.44
N ARG A 346 4.93 -15.97 -5.93
CA ARG A 346 4.90 -15.15 -4.72
C ARG A 346 4.37 -13.76 -5.05
N MET A 347 3.58 -13.22 -4.16
CA MET A 347 3.08 -11.84 -4.23
C MET A 347 3.18 -11.21 -2.85
N ASP A 348 3.61 -9.97 -2.78
CA ASP A 348 3.43 -9.12 -1.61
C ASP A 348 3.08 -7.70 -2.06
N SER A 349 2.17 -7.08 -1.33
CA SER A 349 1.64 -5.76 -1.67
C SER A 349 1.26 -4.99 -0.40
N ASN A 350 1.38 -3.66 -0.47
CA ASN A 350 1.05 -2.75 0.60
C ASN A 350 -0.24 -1.97 0.32
N ILE A 351 -0.77 -1.28 1.33
CA ILE A 351 -1.72 -0.19 1.15
C ILE A 351 -0.94 1.12 1.03
N THR A 352 -1.10 1.88 -0.06
CA THR A 352 -0.37 3.14 -0.27
C THR A 352 -0.93 4.28 0.58
N ILE A 353 -0.73 4.19 1.88
CA ILE A 353 -0.93 5.27 2.85
C ILE A 353 0.42 5.86 3.28
N ARG A 354 0.44 7.02 3.92
CA ARG A 354 1.69 7.75 4.22
C ARG A 354 2.56 7.90 2.97
N THR A 355 1.93 8.35 1.90
CA THR A 355 2.53 8.38 0.56
C THR A 355 2.45 9.79 0.00
N VAL A 356 3.55 10.24 -0.60
CA VAL A 356 3.63 11.48 -1.37
C VAL A 356 3.70 11.12 -2.84
N LEU A 357 2.88 11.77 -3.66
CA LEU A 357 2.94 11.69 -5.12
C LEU A 357 3.57 12.97 -5.65
N ALA A 358 4.49 12.83 -6.60
CA ALA A 358 4.99 13.94 -7.37
C ALA A 358 4.44 13.88 -8.80
N ASP A 359 3.97 15.01 -9.31
CA ASP A 359 3.51 15.17 -10.70
C ASP A 359 3.95 16.55 -11.21
N GLY A 360 4.94 16.58 -12.11
CA GLY A 360 5.63 17.80 -12.53
C GLY A 360 6.36 18.45 -11.34
N ASP A 361 6.00 19.68 -11.02
CA ASP A 361 6.53 20.44 -9.89
C ASP A 361 5.64 20.41 -8.63
N GLN A 362 4.58 19.61 -8.64
CA GLN A 362 3.62 19.48 -7.54
C GLN A 362 3.88 18.23 -6.71
N LEU A 363 3.75 18.38 -5.39
CA LEU A 363 3.63 17.28 -4.45
C LEU A 363 2.21 17.19 -3.95
N HIS A 364 1.70 15.96 -3.87
CA HIS A 364 0.38 15.63 -3.35
C HIS A 364 0.50 14.62 -2.21
N CYS A 365 -0.21 14.86 -1.13
CA CYS A 365 -0.28 13.96 0.02
C CYS A 365 -1.70 13.93 0.55
N TRP A 366 -2.13 12.80 1.10
CA TRP A 366 -3.46 12.63 1.70
C TRP A 366 -3.34 12.11 3.12
N GLY A 367 -4.25 12.55 3.96
CA GLY A 367 -4.46 12.03 5.30
C GLY A 367 -5.93 11.84 5.59
N GLY A 368 -6.28 10.84 6.39
CA GLY A 368 -7.67 10.57 6.72
C GLY A 368 -7.84 9.46 7.74
N GLY A 369 -9.06 9.14 8.09
CA GLY A 369 -9.43 8.14 9.07
C GLY A 369 -10.74 7.44 8.78
N GLY A 370 -11.03 6.36 9.51
CA GLY A 370 -12.29 5.65 9.47
C GLY A 370 -13.33 6.36 10.33
N ILE A 371 -14.37 6.89 9.72
CA ILE A 371 -15.45 7.57 10.41
C ILE A 371 -16.51 6.53 10.80
N VAL A 372 -16.83 6.47 12.10
CA VAL A 372 -17.83 5.60 12.72
C VAL A 372 -18.88 6.43 13.48
N ALA A 373 -19.92 5.79 13.99
CA ALA A 373 -21.00 6.49 14.69
C ALA A 373 -20.52 7.35 15.88
N ASP A 374 -19.51 6.86 16.62
CA ASP A 374 -18.96 7.52 17.80
C ASP A 374 -17.81 8.50 17.49
N SER A 375 -17.50 8.74 16.20
CA SER A 375 -16.47 9.69 15.79
C SER A 375 -16.80 11.11 16.22
N GLN A 376 -15.79 11.84 16.72
CA GLN A 376 -15.88 13.25 17.09
C GLN A 376 -15.18 14.09 16.02
N ASP A 377 -15.90 15.05 15.46
CA ASP A 377 -15.51 15.78 14.26
C ASP A 377 -14.13 16.45 14.39
N GLU A 378 -13.89 17.17 15.48
CA GLU A 378 -12.59 17.82 15.75
C GLU A 378 -11.43 16.82 15.88
N CYS A 379 -11.67 15.67 16.52
CA CYS A 379 -10.66 14.62 16.68
C CYS A 379 -10.30 13.97 15.34
N GLU A 380 -11.28 13.76 14.46
CA GLU A 380 -11.07 13.15 13.16
C GLU A 380 -10.28 14.07 12.20
N TYR A 381 -10.53 15.39 12.24
CA TYR A 381 -9.73 16.34 11.49
C TYR A 381 -8.26 16.31 11.94
N GLU A 382 -8.03 16.40 13.25
CA GLU A 382 -6.67 16.33 13.81
C GLU A 382 -6.00 14.98 13.52
N GLU A 383 -6.73 13.87 13.57
CA GLU A 383 -6.20 12.54 13.25
C GLU A 383 -5.74 12.48 11.80
N SER A 384 -6.52 13.05 10.86
CA SER A 384 -6.17 13.09 9.44
C SER A 384 -4.83 13.79 9.20
N VAL A 385 -4.60 14.91 9.88
CA VAL A 385 -3.33 15.68 9.82
C VAL A 385 -2.21 14.92 10.55
N ASN A 386 -2.49 14.37 11.74
CA ASN A 386 -1.50 13.68 12.56
C ASN A 386 -0.87 12.48 11.84
N LYS A 387 -1.66 11.74 11.04
CA LYS A 387 -1.19 10.60 10.26
C LYS A 387 -0.11 10.95 9.24
N ILE A 388 -0.10 12.17 8.75
CA ILE A 388 0.88 12.63 7.75
C ILE A 388 1.83 13.71 8.30
N ARG A 389 1.63 14.16 9.52
CA ARG A 389 2.40 15.27 10.13
C ARG A 389 3.91 15.07 10.06
N ALA A 390 4.40 13.86 10.29
CA ALA A 390 5.82 13.54 10.19
C ALA A 390 6.35 13.74 8.76
N ILE A 391 5.57 13.38 7.75
CA ILE A 391 5.90 13.57 6.34
C ILE A 391 5.96 15.07 6.01
N LEU A 392 4.89 15.81 6.32
CA LEU A 392 4.81 17.24 6.03
C LEU A 392 5.95 18.01 6.71
N LYS A 393 6.13 17.81 8.02
CA LYS A 393 7.21 18.45 8.78
C LYS A 393 8.60 18.15 8.24
N THR A 394 8.86 16.89 7.83
CA THR A 394 10.17 16.51 7.27
C THR A 394 10.42 17.24 5.94
N LEU A 395 9.44 17.30 5.05
CA LEU A 395 9.60 17.98 3.76
C LEU A 395 9.70 19.51 3.95
N GLU A 396 8.98 20.08 4.91
CA GLU A 396 9.03 21.52 5.23
C GLU A 396 10.38 21.97 5.79
N THR A 397 11.25 21.08 6.24
CA THR A 397 12.64 21.45 6.60
C THR A 397 13.50 21.83 5.39
N PHE A 398 12.98 21.63 4.17
CA PHE A 398 13.67 21.98 2.92
C PHE A 398 13.12 23.24 2.24
N ILE A 399 12.33 24.07 2.96
CA ILE A 399 11.88 25.40 2.49
C ILE A 399 13.05 26.36 2.40
#